data_d81901fd29f3e1a9cc38096575a51274
#
_entry.id   d81901fd29f3e1a9cc38096575a51274
#
_cell.length_a   1.000
_cell.length_b   1.000
_cell.length_c   1.000
_cell.angle_alpha   90.00
_cell.angle_beta   90.00
_cell.angle_gamma   90.00
#
_symmetry.space_group_name_H-M   'P 1'
#
loop_
_entity.id
_entity.type
_entity.pdbx_description
1 polymer ?
#
loop_
_entity_poly.entity_id
_entity_poly.type
_entity_poly.pdbx_seq_one_letter_code
_entity_poly.pdbx_strand_id
1 'polypeptide(L)'
;FCCSFPLFASEADLAIPDLHQGTFHIFGSTISAWDFLFYGALVIAGTLGFSLYLFHRIKKLPVHGSMQKVAATIYKTCQTYLIQQGKFLLMLFALVAIVLCVYFFGLIGQTVSVVAQVLLFSVIGMAGSYCVAWFGIRVNTYANASTAFASLRGKPLDVVKIPSQAGMSVGLFLISLELVMMVVILLFVPREIVGICFLGFAIGESLGASALRIAGGIFTKIADIGSDLMKVVFKIKEDDPRNPGVIADCTGDNAGDSVGPTADGFETYGVTGVALITFITLAVPDPEIQAKLIVWIFGMRFVMDFLSGCAFFVNQAISKKLYSKKDQFDFEAPLMRLIVIAAILCISATFFMSYLLIGDMTDSTLWWKLAIIISCGTLAAVLIPEFTKIFTSSHSKHVKEIVTASREGGASLNILSGIVLGNFSAFWTGLLIVALMTIAFFTSGMGLDAVLGEHASIFAFGLVAFGMLCMGPVTIAVDSYGPVTDNAQSVFELSQIETIPDIKESIEKEYGFTPDFEKGKHYLEANDSAGNTFKETAKPVLIGTAVTGATTMIF
;
A
#
# COMPACT_ATOMS: atom_id res chain seq x y z
N PHE A 1 3.57 39.35 28.67
CA PHE A 1 3.80 39.32 27.23
C PHE A 1 2.64 38.54 26.59
N CYS A 2 1.51 39.25 26.36
CA CYS A 2 0.45 38.73 25.47
C CYS A 2 0.88 39.11 24.05
N CYS A 3 1.56 38.23 23.37
CA CYS A 3 1.62 38.26 21.92
C CYS A 3 0.28 37.70 21.41
N SER A 4 -0.58 38.58 20.91
CA SER A 4 -1.68 38.19 20.03
C SER A 4 -1.05 37.63 18.75
N PHE A 5 -0.84 36.32 18.73
CA PHE A 5 -0.65 35.60 17.46
C PHE A 5 -1.95 35.76 16.67
N PRO A 6 -1.89 36.11 15.37
CA PRO A 6 -3.06 35.98 14.53
C PRO A 6 -3.53 34.53 14.64
N LEU A 7 -4.80 34.34 14.93
CA LEU A 7 -5.44 33.01 14.80
C LEU A 7 -5.26 32.61 13.33
N PHE A 8 -4.28 31.76 13.07
CA PHE A 8 -4.24 31.03 11.82
C PHE A 8 -5.50 30.16 11.80
N ALA A 9 -6.22 30.16 10.68
CA ALA A 9 -7.35 29.28 10.49
C ALA A 9 -6.92 27.86 10.83
N SER A 10 -7.56 27.26 11.82
CA SER A 10 -7.30 25.89 12.24
C SER A 10 -7.90 24.95 11.21
N GLU A 11 -7.32 23.79 11.00
CA GLU A 11 -7.94 22.71 10.20
C GLU A 11 -9.39 22.41 10.67
N ALA A 12 -9.69 22.72 11.93
CA ALA A 12 -11.03 22.62 12.52
C ALA A 12 -12.04 23.65 11.96
N ASP A 13 -11.59 24.73 11.34
CA ASP A 13 -12.44 25.77 10.75
C ASP A 13 -12.60 25.61 9.23
N LEU A 14 -12.14 24.49 8.69
CA LEU A 14 -12.12 24.20 7.25
C LEU A 14 -13.53 23.92 6.72
N ALA A 15 -14.12 24.86 6.02
CA ALA A 15 -15.36 24.68 5.28
C ALA A 15 -15.05 24.39 3.80
N ILE A 16 -15.53 23.24 3.31
CA ILE A 16 -15.37 22.87 1.90
C ILE A 16 -16.32 23.68 1.02
N PRO A 17 -15.89 24.10 -0.21
CA PRO A 17 -16.75 24.81 -1.13
C PRO A 17 -17.98 23.96 -1.53
N ASP A 18 -19.04 24.65 -1.97
CA ASP A 18 -20.20 23.95 -2.49
C ASP A 18 -19.86 23.24 -3.80
N LEU A 19 -19.84 21.91 -3.75
CA LEU A 19 -19.49 21.06 -4.89
C LEU A 19 -20.49 21.15 -6.06
N HIS A 20 -21.68 21.72 -5.85
CA HIS A 20 -22.62 21.98 -6.95
C HIS A 20 -22.24 23.20 -7.79
N GLN A 21 -21.39 24.10 -7.28
CA GLN A 21 -20.94 25.29 -8.01
C GLN A 21 -19.83 25.01 -9.01
N GLY A 22 -18.97 24.00 -8.75
CA GLY A 22 -17.94 23.57 -9.69
C GLY A 22 -18.55 22.80 -10.86
N THR A 23 -18.36 23.27 -12.09
CA THR A 23 -18.87 22.60 -13.30
C THR A 23 -17.75 22.21 -14.25
N PHE A 24 -17.86 21.04 -14.85
CA PHE A 24 -16.94 20.50 -15.84
C PHE A 24 -17.64 20.30 -17.17
N HIS A 25 -16.98 20.72 -18.26
CA HIS A 25 -17.45 20.48 -19.63
C HIS A 25 -16.77 19.23 -20.20
N ILE A 26 -17.41 18.07 -20.07
CA ILE A 26 -16.85 16.79 -20.49
C ILE A 26 -17.67 16.27 -21.69
N PHE A 27 -17.01 16.10 -22.84
CA PHE A 27 -17.65 15.61 -24.07
C PHE A 27 -18.97 16.28 -24.46
N GLY A 28 -19.07 17.60 -24.25
CA GLY A 28 -20.27 18.39 -24.59
C GLY A 28 -21.40 18.35 -23.56
N SER A 29 -21.18 17.65 -22.44
CA SER A 29 -22.10 17.65 -21.29
C SER A 29 -21.52 18.47 -20.15
N THR A 30 -22.38 19.22 -19.43
CA THR A 30 -21.97 19.91 -18.20
C THR A 30 -22.32 19.03 -17.00
N ILE A 31 -21.29 18.66 -16.22
CA ILE A 31 -21.43 17.81 -15.05
C ILE A 31 -20.98 18.61 -13.83
N SER A 32 -21.76 18.56 -12.72
CA SER A 32 -21.35 19.20 -11.47
C SER A 32 -20.23 18.43 -10.80
N ALA A 33 -19.45 19.10 -9.95
CA ALA A 33 -18.41 18.46 -9.15
C ALA A 33 -18.99 17.36 -8.24
N TRP A 34 -20.18 17.56 -7.70
CA TRP A 34 -20.90 16.57 -6.91
C TRP A 34 -21.26 15.32 -7.73
N ASP A 35 -21.85 15.49 -8.92
CA ASP A 35 -22.20 14.38 -9.81
C ASP A 35 -20.97 13.60 -10.25
N PHE A 36 -19.86 14.30 -10.54
CA PHE A 36 -18.60 13.67 -10.93
C PHE A 36 -18.06 12.75 -9.81
N LEU A 37 -18.06 13.21 -8.56
CA LEU A 37 -17.65 12.40 -7.42
C LEU A 37 -18.59 11.22 -7.20
N PHE A 38 -19.89 11.40 -7.36
CA PHE A 38 -20.88 10.34 -7.23
C PHE A 38 -20.69 9.24 -8.28
N TYR A 39 -20.50 9.60 -9.55
CA TYR A 39 -20.17 8.62 -10.61
C TYR A 39 -18.80 7.99 -10.39
N GLY A 40 -17.83 8.75 -9.90
CA GLY A 40 -16.52 8.22 -9.48
C GLY A 40 -16.64 7.14 -8.39
N ALA A 41 -17.53 7.33 -7.42
CA ALA A 41 -17.82 6.32 -6.40
C ALA A 41 -18.33 4.99 -6.99
N LEU A 42 -19.08 5.04 -8.10
CA LEU A 42 -19.50 3.81 -8.80
C LEU A 42 -18.32 3.08 -9.46
N VAL A 43 -17.34 3.82 -9.99
CA VAL A 43 -16.10 3.22 -10.53
C VAL A 43 -15.34 2.52 -9.41
N ILE A 44 -15.20 3.17 -8.24
CA ILE A 44 -14.52 2.59 -7.08
C ILE A 44 -15.28 1.36 -6.55
N ALA A 45 -16.60 1.39 -6.54
CA ALA A 45 -17.39 0.20 -6.19
C ALA A 45 -17.09 -0.97 -7.15
N GLY A 46 -16.84 -0.68 -8.42
CA GLY A 46 -16.39 -1.64 -9.42
C GLY A 46 -15.01 -2.23 -9.12
N THR A 47 -14.02 -1.39 -8.76
CA THR A 47 -12.67 -1.86 -8.39
C THR A 47 -12.68 -2.65 -7.09
N LEU A 48 -13.48 -2.24 -6.10
CA LEU A 48 -13.73 -3.00 -4.88
C LEU A 48 -14.36 -4.37 -5.19
N GLY A 49 -15.38 -4.39 -6.04
CA GLY A 49 -16.00 -5.64 -6.51
C GLY A 49 -15.00 -6.56 -7.23
N PHE A 50 -14.10 -5.98 -8.00
CA PHE A 50 -13.02 -6.72 -8.65
C PHE A 50 -12.01 -7.29 -7.65
N SER A 51 -11.63 -6.54 -6.62
CA SER A 51 -10.81 -7.05 -5.52
C SER A 51 -11.45 -8.28 -4.87
N LEU A 52 -12.72 -8.20 -4.50
CA LEU A 52 -13.48 -9.30 -3.91
C LEU A 52 -13.60 -10.50 -4.86
N TYR A 53 -13.71 -10.26 -6.17
CA TYR A 53 -13.67 -11.32 -7.18
C TYR A 53 -12.33 -12.05 -7.19
N LEU A 54 -11.20 -11.34 -7.15
CA LEU A 54 -9.87 -11.95 -7.07
C LEU A 54 -9.73 -12.79 -5.81
N PHE A 55 -10.16 -12.26 -4.66
CA PHE A 55 -10.19 -13.01 -3.40
C PHE A 55 -11.01 -14.31 -3.51
N HIS A 56 -12.22 -14.22 -4.04
CA HIS A 56 -13.10 -15.38 -4.21
C HIS A 56 -12.50 -16.43 -5.14
N ARG A 57 -11.78 -15.98 -6.16
CA ARG A 57 -11.06 -16.85 -7.09
C ARG A 57 -9.92 -17.60 -6.41
N ILE A 58 -9.11 -16.90 -5.58
CA ILE A 58 -8.02 -17.52 -4.81
C ILE A 58 -8.58 -18.56 -3.83
N LYS A 59 -9.64 -18.20 -3.10
CA LYS A 59 -10.31 -19.10 -2.15
C LYS A 59 -10.82 -20.41 -2.76
N LYS A 60 -11.11 -20.41 -4.07
CA LYS A 60 -11.59 -21.60 -4.82
C LYS A 60 -10.48 -22.44 -5.43
N LEU A 61 -9.21 -22.02 -5.32
CA LEU A 61 -8.12 -22.81 -5.85
C LEU A 61 -8.02 -24.17 -5.12
N PRO A 62 -7.69 -25.24 -5.83
CA PRO A 62 -7.51 -26.54 -5.21
C PRO A 62 -6.27 -26.54 -4.31
N VAL A 63 -6.39 -27.15 -3.13
CA VAL A 63 -5.31 -27.29 -2.15
C VAL A 63 -5.44 -28.65 -1.48
N HIS A 64 -4.32 -29.38 -1.32
CA HIS A 64 -4.32 -30.64 -0.60
C HIS A 64 -4.62 -30.44 0.90
N GLY A 65 -5.33 -31.40 1.50
CA GLY A 65 -5.80 -31.31 2.90
C GLY A 65 -4.70 -31.10 3.95
N SER A 66 -3.49 -31.63 3.74
CA SER A 66 -2.34 -31.40 4.64
C SER A 66 -1.91 -29.94 4.65
N MET A 67 -1.72 -29.31 3.48
CA MET A 67 -1.36 -27.89 3.36
C MET A 67 -2.47 -26.99 3.88
N GLN A 68 -3.73 -27.34 3.62
CA GLN A 68 -4.88 -26.58 4.12
C GLN A 68 -4.94 -26.57 5.65
N LYS A 69 -4.57 -27.65 6.33
CA LYS A 69 -4.49 -27.73 7.80
C LYS A 69 -3.43 -26.77 8.35
N VAL A 70 -2.25 -26.72 7.75
CA VAL A 70 -1.17 -25.80 8.14
C VAL A 70 -1.63 -24.36 7.96
N ALA A 71 -2.14 -24.01 6.79
CA ALA A 71 -2.64 -22.65 6.53
C ALA A 71 -3.81 -22.25 7.45
N ALA A 72 -4.68 -23.19 7.82
CA ALA A 72 -5.75 -22.94 8.79
C ALA A 72 -5.19 -22.68 10.19
N THR A 73 -4.09 -23.33 10.60
CA THR A 73 -3.40 -23.07 11.85
C THR A 73 -2.77 -21.69 11.85
N ILE A 74 -2.02 -21.33 10.79
CA ILE A 74 -1.44 -20.00 10.60
C ILE A 74 -2.54 -18.92 10.64
N TYR A 75 -3.65 -19.12 9.93
CA TYR A 75 -4.76 -18.18 9.97
C TYR A 75 -5.36 -18.00 11.37
N LYS A 76 -5.51 -19.08 12.13
CA LYS A 76 -6.04 -19.03 13.50
C LYS A 76 -5.11 -18.27 14.45
N THR A 77 -3.80 -18.42 14.31
CA THR A 77 -2.81 -17.66 15.09
C THR A 77 -2.82 -16.18 14.69
N CYS A 78 -2.85 -15.85 13.39
CA CYS A 78 -3.03 -14.48 12.91
C CYS A 78 -4.34 -13.85 13.40
N GLN A 79 -5.43 -14.60 13.42
CA GLN A 79 -6.71 -14.11 13.93
C GLN A 79 -6.62 -13.79 15.44
N THR A 80 -5.96 -14.64 16.21
CA THR A 80 -5.73 -14.40 17.65
C THR A 80 -4.89 -13.14 17.86
N TYR A 81 -3.83 -12.98 17.08
CA TYR A 81 -3.00 -11.77 17.06
C TYR A 81 -3.86 -10.52 16.78
N LEU A 82 -4.64 -10.50 15.70
CA LEU A 82 -5.49 -9.36 15.36
C LEU A 82 -6.49 -9.02 16.46
N ILE A 83 -7.12 -10.02 17.09
CA ILE A 83 -8.05 -9.78 18.19
C ILE A 83 -7.35 -9.11 19.38
N GLN A 84 -6.12 -9.51 19.70
CA GLN A 84 -5.35 -8.85 20.77
C GLN A 84 -4.96 -7.42 20.38
N GLN A 85 -4.55 -7.21 19.12
CA GLN A 85 -4.26 -5.86 18.60
C GLN A 85 -5.51 -4.98 18.61
N GLY A 86 -6.67 -5.52 18.25
CA GLY A 86 -7.94 -4.78 18.32
C GLY A 86 -8.28 -4.31 19.74
N LYS A 87 -8.06 -5.16 20.76
CA LYS A 87 -8.24 -4.77 22.17
C LYS A 87 -7.26 -3.67 22.59
N PHE A 88 -6.00 -3.80 22.22
CA PHE A 88 -4.98 -2.79 22.49
C PHE A 88 -5.32 -1.46 21.80
N LEU A 89 -5.76 -1.52 20.56
CA LEU A 89 -6.16 -0.36 19.77
C LEU A 89 -7.36 0.37 20.40
N LEU A 90 -8.36 -0.36 20.90
CA LEU A 90 -9.50 0.23 21.63
C LEU A 90 -9.06 0.92 22.93
N MET A 91 -8.11 0.32 23.67
CA MET A 91 -7.54 0.94 24.87
C MET A 91 -6.79 2.23 24.53
N LEU A 92 -5.96 2.21 23.49
CA LEU A 92 -5.22 3.38 23.02
C LEU A 92 -6.17 4.47 22.51
N PHE A 93 -7.21 4.09 21.77
CA PHE A 93 -8.26 5.02 21.32
C PHE A 93 -8.98 5.70 22.49
N ALA A 94 -9.29 4.98 23.56
CA ALA A 94 -9.92 5.59 24.73
C ALA A 94 -9.05 6.71 25.34
N LEU A 95 -7.73 6.52 25.37
CA LEU A 95 -6.79 7.54 25.82
C LEU A 95 -6.75 8.75 24.86
N VAL A 96 -6.67 8.49 23.54
CA VAL A 96 -6.68 9.54 22.51
C VAL A 96 -8.03 10.29 22.52
N ALA A 97 -9.15 9.59 22.71
CA ALA A 97 -10.47 10.21 22.81
C ALA A 97 -10.58 11.22 23.96
N ILE A 98 -9.95 10.92 25.11
CA ILE A 98 -9.86 11.88 26.23
C ILE A 98 -9.10 13.14 25.78
N VAL A 99 -7.96 12.97 25.12
CA VAL A 99 -7.15 14.10 24.62
C VAL A 99 -7.95 14.92 23.61
N LEU A 100 -8.63 14.29 22.67
CA LEU A 100 -9.49 14.96 21.67
C LEU A 100 -10.64 15.73 22.34
N CYS A 101 -11.30 15.14 23.36
CA CYS A 101 -12.33 15.83 24.13
C CYS A 101 -11.79 17.07 24.82
N VAL A 102 -10.63 16.97 25.49
CA VAL A 102 -9.99 18.11 26.16
C VAL A 102 -9.61 19.20 25.15
N TYR A 103 -9.04 18.81 24.01
CA TYR A 103 -8.61 19.74 22.97
C TYR A 103 -9.79 20.46 22.32
N PHE A 104 -10.74 19.73 21.75
CA PHE A 104 -11.85 20.32 21.00
C PHE A 104 -12.87 21.00 21.90
N PHE A 105 -13.24 20.38 23.01
CA PHE A 105 -14.23 20.95 23.93
C PHE A 105 -13.63 21.97 24.89
N GLY A 106 -12.49 21.62 25.51
CA GLY A 106 -11.89 22.45 26.56
C GLY A 106 -11.05 23.63 26.03
N LEU A 107 -10.25 23.44 24.99
CA LEU A 107 -9.31 24.46 24.48
C LEU A 107 -9.92 25.26 23.32
N ILE A 108 -10.56 24.61 22.36
CA ILE A 108 -11.13 25.25 21.16
C ILE A 108 -12.57 25.73 21.44
N GLY A 109 -13.28 25.12 22.39
CA GLY A 109 -14.67 25.51 22.74
C GLY A 109 -15.71 25.01 21.75
N GLN A 110 -15.45 23.92 21.04
CA GLN A 110 -16.38 23.29 20.10
C GLN A 110 -17.59 22.67 20.82
N THR A 111 -18.71 22.56 20.12
CA THR A 111 -19.91 21.96 20.66
C THR A 111 -19.75 20.44 20.87
N VAL A 112 -20.52 19.89 21.81
CA VAL A 112 -20.53 18.43 22.08
C VAL A 112 -20.84 17.62 20.80
N SER A 113 -21.72 18.14 19.94
CA SER A 113 -22.07 17.49 18.67
C SER A 113 -20.87 17.35 17.74
N VAL A 114 -20.05 18.41 17.61
CA VAL A 114 -18.83 18.40 16.78
C VAL A 114 -17.81 17.41 17.34
N VAL A 115 -17.57 17.43 18.65
CA VAL A 115 -16.64 16.49 19.31
C VAL A 115 -17.08 15.05 19.10
N ALA A 116 -18.39 14.77 19.23
CA ALA A 116 -18.93 13.42 18.98
C ALA A 116 -18.70 12.97 17.53
N GLN A 117 -18.79 13.89 16.56
CA GLN A 117 -18.50 13.59 15.15
C GLN A 117 -17.02 13.31 14.91
N VAL A 118 -16.10 14.10 15.47
CA VAL A 118 -14.65 13.82 15.41
C VAL A 118 -14.35 12.42 15.93
N LEU A 119 -14.90 12.07 17.09
CA LEU A 119 -14.71 10.73 17.68
C LEU A 119 -15.31 9.63 16.81
N LEU A 120 -16.50 9.86 16.23
CA LEU A 120 -17.13 8.90 15.32
C LEU A 120 -16.25 8.64 14.09
N PHE A 121 -15.77 9.70 13.43
CA PHE A 121 -14.93 9.56 12.26
C PHE A 121 -13.54 9.00 12.59
N SER A 122 -13.01 9.27 13.79
CA SER A 122 -11.80 8.60 14.27
C SER A 122 -11.99 7.09 14.44
N VAL A 123 -13.14 6.66 14.96
CA VAL A 123 -13.48 5.22 15.01
C VAL A 123 -13.61 4.64 13.60
N ILE A 124 -14.21 5.36 12.66
CA ILE A 124 -14.37 4.90 11.27
C ILE A 124 -12.98 4.74 10.60
N GLY A 125 -12.09 5.71 10.73
CA GLY A 125 -10.73 5.64 10.18
C GLY A 125 -9.93 4.47 10.77
N MET A 126 -9.97 4.31 12.11
CA MET A 126 -9.33 3.20 12.80
C MET A 126 -9.91 1.84 12.36
N ALA A 127 -11.22 1.75 12.18
CA ALA A 127 -11.88 0.54 11.70
C ALA A 127 -11.51 0.22 10.25
N GLY A 128 -11.29 1.24 9.41
CA GLY A 128 -10.78 1.10 8.04
C GLY A 128 -9.42 0.42 8.02
N SER A 129 -8.43 0.95 8.75
CA SER A 129 -7.08 0.36 8.88
C SER A 129 -7.15 -1.10 9.37
N TYR A 130 -7.98 -1.36 10.38
CA TYR A 130 -8.15 -2.70 10.92
C TYR A 130 -8.82 -3.67 9.92
N CYS A 131 -9.81 -3.19 9.17
CA CYS A 131 -10.52 -3.97 8.15
C CYS A 131 -9.59 -4.39 7.01
N VAL A 132 -8.76 -3.47 6.54
CA VAL A 132 -7.76 -3.75 5.49
C VAL A 132 -6.74 -4.78 5.96
N ALA A 133 -6.25 -4.64 7.19
CA ALA A 133 -5.34 -5.60 7.81
C ALA A 133 -5.97 -7.01 7.89
N TRP A 134 -7.20 -7.11 8.36
CA TRP A 134 -7.94 -8.37 8.42
C TRP A 134 -8.12 -9.01 7.05
N PHE A 135 -8.51 -8.21 6.06
CA PHE A 135 -8.71 -8.68 4.68
C PHE A 135 -7.39 -9.19 4.09
N GLY A 136 -6.27 -8.43 4.24
CA GLY A 136 -4.95 -8.83 3.77
C GLY A 136 -4.51 -10.18 4.32
N ILE A 137 -4.56 -10.36 5.64
CA ILE A 137 -4.25 -11.65 6.28
C ILE A 137 -5.12 -12.79 5.71
N ARG A 138 -6.40 -12.54 5.51
CA ARG A 138 -7.31 -13.55 5.00
C ARG A 138 -7.00 -13.98 3.59
N VAL A 139 -6.69 -13.03 2.70
CA VAL A 139 -6.29 -13.30 1.32
C VAL A 139 -4.97 -14.05 1.29
N ASN A 140 -3.97 -13.59 2.04
CA ASN A 140 -2.62 -14.14 2.02
C ASN A 140 -2.58 -15.58 2.55
N THR A 141 -3.29 -15.88 3.64
CA THR A 141 -3.33 -17.26 4.17
C THR A 141 -3.97 -18.27 3.21
N TYR A 142 -4.93 -17.86 2.38
CA TYR A 142 -5.40 -18.72 1.28
C TYR A 142 -4.36 -18.84 0.16
N ALA A 143 -3.72 -17.74 -0.19
CA ALA A 143 -2.72 -17.72 -1.25
C ALA A 143 -1.48 -18.54 -0.91
N ASN A 144 -1.03 -18.54 0.36
CA ASN A 144 0.11 -19.33 0.84
C ASN A 144 -0.08 -20.82 0.50
N ALA A 145 -1.19 -21.41 0.94
CA ALA A 145 -1.48 -22.83 0.68
C ALA A 145 -1.71 -23.14 -0.82
N SER A 146 -2.37 -22.24 -1.53
CA SER A 146 -2.63 -22.40 -2.96
C SER A 146 -1.35 -22.31 -3.79
N THR A 147 -0.42 -21.43 -3.41
CA THR A 147 0.90 -21.30 -4.06
C THR A 147 1.74 -22.54 -3.80
N ALA A 148 1.80 -23.00 -2.54
CA ALA A 148 2.49 -24.21 -2.15
C ALA A 148 1.99 -25.43 -2.95
N PHE A 149 0.67 -25.59 -3.08
CA PHE A 149 0.11 -26.72 -3.85
C PHE A 149 0.30 -26.57 -5.37
N ALA A 150 0.22 -25.35 -5.90
CA ALA A 150 0.43 -25.08 -7.31
C ALA A 150 1.86 -25.38 -7.78
N SER A 151 2.86 -25.26 -6.90
CA SER A 151 4.27 -25.55 -7.21
C SER A 151 4.45 -27.02 -7.64
N LEU A 152 3.68 -27.93 -7.06
CA LEU A 152 3.72 -29.37 -7.36
C LEU A 152 3.35 -29.72 -8.80
N ARG A 153 2.68 -28.81 -9.51
CA ARG A 153 2.31 -29.01 -10.93
C ARG A 153 3.49 -28.87 -11.89
N GLY A 154 4.65 -28.45 -11.41
CA GLY A 154 5.83 -28.23 -12.25
C GLY A 154 5.68 -27.08 -13.24
N LYS A 155 4.79 -26.09 -12.97
CA LYS A 155 4.55 -24.91 -13.81
C LYS A 155 4.89 -23.63 -13.05
N PRO A 156 6.04 -23.00 -13.33
CA PRO A 156 6.51 -21.85 -12.56
C PRO A 156 5.60 -20.63 -12.69
N LEU A 157 4.90 -20.46 -13.82
CA LEU A 157 3.99 -19.33 -14.00
C LEU A 157 2.81 -19.35 -13.01
N ASP A 158 2.29 -20.54 -12.64
CA ASP A 158 1.17 -20.64 -11.70
C ASP A 158 1.63 -20.25 -10.28
N VAL A 159 2.89 -20.52 -9.93
CA VAL A 159 3.51 -20.15 -8.65
C VAL A 159 3.66 -18.64 -8.49
N VAL A 160 4.01 -17.92 -9.56
CA VAL A 160 4.11 -16.44 -9.56
C VAL A 160 2.74 -15.76 -9.61
N LYS A 161 1.78 -16.39 -10.32
CA LYS A 161 0.48 -15.77 -10.58
C LYS A 161 -0.39 -15.67 -9.32
N ILE A 162 -0.37 -16.66 -8.44
CA ILE A 162 -1.22 -16.69 -7.25
C ILE A 162 -0.87 -15.59 -6.26
N PRO A 163 0.42 -15.41 -5.83
CA PRO A 163 0.81 -14.31 -4.98
C PRO A 163 0.52 -12.93 -5.60
N SER A 164 0.78 -12.76 -6.90
CA SER A 164 0.45 -11.52 -7.62
C SER A 164 -1.06 -11.20 -7.59
N GLN A 165 -1.92 -12.22 -7.69
CA GLN A 165 -3.37 -12.04 -7.58
C GLN A 165 -3.79 -11.69 -6.15
N ALA A 166 -3.16 -12.29 -5.15
CA ALA A 166 -3.42 -12.01 -3.74
C ALA A 166 -3.06 -10.56 -3.42
N GLY A 167 -1.84 -10.14 -3.75
CA GLY A 167 -1.39 -8.78 -3.53
C GLY A 167 -2.25 -7.74 -4.25
N MET A 168 -2.65 -8.01 -5.52
CA MET A 168 -3.53 -7.10 -6.25
C MET A 168 -4.93 -7.01 -5.65
N SER A 169 -5.46 -8.12 -5.10
CA SER A 169 -6.73 -8.11 -4.37
C SER A 169 -6.63 -7.21 -3.13
N VAL A 170 -5.56 -7.31 -2.36
CA VAL A 170 -5.33 -6.49 -1.17
C VAL A 170 -5.14 -5.02 -1.52
N GLY A 171 -4.31 -4.71 -2.53
CA GLY A 171 -4.03 -3.34 -2.95
C GLY A 171 -5.29 -2.62 -3.47
N LEU A 172 -6.09 -3.26 -4.31
CA LEU A 172 -7.36 -2.69 -4.78
C LEU A 172 -8.38 -2.54 -3.66
N PHE A 173 -8.46 -3.51 -2.73
CA PHE A 173 -9.37 -3.41 -1.59
C PHE A 173 -9.06 -2.20 -0.73
N LEU A 174 -7.79 -2.02 -0.40
CA LEU A 174 -7.28 -0.91 0.40
C LEU A 174 -7.66 0.44 -0.20
N ILE A 175 -7.23 0.68 -1.44
CA ILE A 175 -7.43 1.97 -2.10
C ILE A 175 -8.91 2.24 -2.37
N SER A 176 -9.65 1.23 -2.82
CA SER A 176 -11.09 1.40 -3.05
C SER A 176 -11.85 1.69 -1.75
N LEU A 177 -11.52 1.02 -0.65
CA LEU A 177 -12.17 1.27 0.64
C LEU A 177 -11.91 2.69 1.14
N GLU A 178 -10.65 3.14 1.06
CA GLU A 178 -10.24 4.50 1.43
C GLU A 178 -11.00 5.54 0.62
N LEU A 179 -11.00 5.40 -0.71
CA LEU A 179 -11.68 6.34 -1.60
C LEU A 179 -13.19 6.38 -1.36
N VAL A 180 -13.84 5.24 -1.10
CA VAL A 180 -15.27 5.21 -0.74
C VAL A 180 -15.51 6.01 0.55
N MET A 181 -14.70 5.81 1.58
CA MET A 181 -14.84 6.52 2.86
C MET A 181 -14.67 8.03 2.66
N MET A 182 -13.62 8.46 1.95
CA MET A 182 -13.39 9.88 1.67
C MET A 182 -14.51 10.52 0.85
N VAL A 183 -14.99 9.84 -0.19
CA VAL A 183 -16.09 10.36 -1.03
C VAL A 183 -17.39 10.42 -0.25
N VAL A 184 -17.67 9.44 0.62
CA VAL A 184 -18.84 9.49 1.50
C VAL A 184 -18.78 10.70 2.43
N ILE A 185 -17.62 11.01 3.00
CA ILE A 185 -17.45 12.22 3.81
C ILE A 185 -17.71 13.47 2.98
N LEU A 186 -17.15 13.58 1.78
CA LEU A 186 -17.31 14.75 0.91
C LEU A 186 -18.76 14.99 0.44
N LEU A 187 -19.49 13.91 0.14
CA LEU A 187 -20.82 14.02 -0.46
C LEU A 187 -21.96 14.14 0.55
N PHE A 188 -21.81 13.55 1.74
CA PHE A 188 -22.93 13.35 2.67
C PHE A 188 -22.77 14.07 4.01
N VAL A 189 -21.56 14.52 4.36
CA VAL A 189 -21.34 15.33 5.57
C VAL A 189 -21.60 16.80 5.25
N PRO A 190 -22.28 17.58 6.13
CA PRO A 190 -22.46 19.01 5.95
C PRO A 190 -21.13 19.73 5.75
N ARG A 191 -21.04 20.58 4.73
CA ARG A 191 -19.79 21.24 4.29
C ARG A 191 -19.04 22.00 5.38
N GLU A 192 -19.78 22.53 6.37
CA GLU A 192 -19.23 23.31 7.49
C GLU A 192 -18.40 22.47 8.46
N ILE A 193 -18.60 21.15 8.47
CA ILE A 193 -17.95 20.24 9.41
C ILE A 193 -17.12 19.13 8.73
N VAL A 194 -17.09 19.14 7.39
CA VAL A 194 -16.32 18.13 6.62
C VAL A 194 -14.84 18.14 7.00
N GLY A 195 -14.22 19.31 7.17
CA GLY A 195 -12.82 19.42 7.57
C GLY A 195 -12.54 18.75 8.91
N ILE A 196 -13.39 19.02 9.91
CA ILE A 196 -13.29 18.38 11.23
C ILE A 196 -13.49 16.87 11.16
N CYS A 197 -14.40 16.40 10.30
CA CYS A 197 -14.63 14.98 10.09
C CYS A 197 -13.44 14.30 9.41
N PHE A 198 -12.81 14.95 8.43
CA PHE A 198 -11.56 14.47 7.82
C PHE A 198 -10.41 14.42 8.82
N LEU A 199 -10.27 15.44 9.67
CA LEU A 199 -9.28 15.43 10.72
C LEU A 199 -9.49 14.25 11.69
N GLY A 200 -10.73 14.03 12.13
CA GLY A 200 -11.08 12.87 12.96
C GLY A 200 -10.73 11.56 12.26
N PHE A 201 -11.11 11.43 10.99
CA PHE A 201 -10.85 10.26 10.17
C PHE A 201 -9.34 9.98 10.05
N ALA A 202 -8.53 11.00 9.70
CA ALA A 202 -7.07 10.89 9.58
C ALA A 202 -6.40 10.50 10.91
N ILE A 203 -6.85 11.08 12.05
CA ILE A 203 -6.36 10.68 13.40
C ILE A 203 -6.65 9.20 13.66
N GLY A 204 -7.83 8.72 13.30
CA GLY A 204 -8.22 7.32 13.46
C GLY A 204 -7.38 6.37 12.62
N GLU A 205 -7.15 6.72 11.35
CA GLU A 205 -6.28 5.96 10.44
C GLU A 205 -4.86 5.87 10.96
N SER A 206 -4.27 7.01 11.32
CA SER A 206 -2.92 7.09 11.87
C SER A 206 -2.76 6.28 13.14
N LEU A 207 -3.75 6.32 14.03
CA LEU A 207 -3.74 5.52 15.25
C LEU A 207 -3.79 4.02 14.92
N GLY A 208 -4.69 3.63 14.01
CA GLY A 208 -4.84 2.25 13.55
C GLY A 208 -3.58 1.72 12.88
N ALA A 209 -3.06 2.46 11.92
CA ALA A 209 -1.86 2.09 11.17
C ALA A 209 -0.62 2.01 12.05
N SER A 210 -0.37 3.01 12.91
CA SER A 210 0.78 3.03 13.80
C SER A 210 0.77 1.85 14.79
N ALA A 211 -0.38 1.55 15.39
CA ALA A 211 -0.49 0.43 16.32
C ALA A 211 -0.26 -0.92 15.61
N LEU A 212 -0.87 -1.13 14.45
CA LEU A 212 -0.74 -2.37 13.68
C LEU A 212 0.69 -2.55 13.15
N ARG A 213 1.31 -1.48 12.63
CA ARG A 213 2.67 -1.50 12.09
C ARG A 213 3.71 -1.78 13.17
N ILE A 214 3.67 -1.05 14.30
CA ILE A 214 4.65 -1.20 15.37
C ILE A 214 4.54 -2.59 16.01
N ALA A 215 3.33 -2.98 16.37
CA ALA A 215 3.10 -4.27 17.03
C ALA A 215 3.40 -5.44 16.07
N GLY A 216 3.00 -5.34 14.80
CA GLY A 216 3.30 -6.34 13.78
C GLY A 216 4.78 -6.47 13.51
N GLY A 217 5.49 -5.35 13.33
CA GLY A 217 6.93 -5.34 13.08
C GLY A 217 7.75 -5.88 14.24
N ILE A 218 7.38 -5.57 15.50
CA ILE A 218 8.03 -6.14 16.67
C ILE A 218 7.76 -7.64 16.75
N PHE A 219 6.51 -8.07 16.55
CA PHE A 219 6.13 -9.47 16.63
C PHE A 219 6.87 -10.32 15.58
N THR A 220 6.91 -9.87 14.32
CA THR A 220 7.60 -10.60 13.25
C THR A 220 9.09 -10.77 13.57
N LYS A 221 9.77 -9.72 14.05
CA LYS A 221 11.18 -9.80 14.37
C LYS A 221 11.49 -10.68 15.59
N ILE A 222 10.62 -10.72 16.59
CA ILE A 222 10.79 -11.63 17.74
C ILE A 222 10.54 -13.08 17.30
N ALA A 223 9.56 -13.33 16.45
CA ALA A 223 9.26 -14.67 15.93
C ALA A 223 10.40 -15.21 15.06
N ASP A 224 10.91 -14.38 14.15
CA ASP A 224 12.06 -14.61 13.27
C ASP A 224 13.31 -15.00 14.11
N ILE A 225 13.68 -14.18 15.10
CA ILE A 225 14.80 -14.45 15.99
C ILE A 225 14.60 -15.77 16.75
N GLY A 226 13.39 -16.05 17.22
CA GLY A 226 13.06 -17.30 17.92
C GLY A 226 13.18 -18.53 17.03
N SER A 227 12.74 -18.44 15.79
CA SER A 227 12.85 -19.49 14.77
C SER A 227 14.31 -19.74 14.38
N ASP A 228 15.06 -18.67 14.12
CA ASP A 228 16.48 -18.72 13.78
C ASP A 228 17.36 -19.26 14.91
N LEU A 229 17.01 -19.01 16.16
CA LEU A 229 17.73 -19.57 17.31
C LEU A 229 17.75 -21.11 17.27
N MET A 230 16.65 -21.74 16.88
CA MET A 230 16.57 -23.19 16.68
C MET A 230 17.53 -23.66 15.60
N LYS A 231 17.65 -22.90 14.50
CA LYS A 231 18.59 -23.17 13.41
C LYS A 231 20.05 -23.09 13.87
N VAL A 232 20.40 -22.05 14.63
CA VAL A 232 21.77 -21.82 15.09
C VAL A 232 22.17 -22.82 16.18
N VAL A 233 21.30 -23.01 17.19
CA VAL A 233 21.64 -23.83 18.38
C VAL A 233 21.48 -25.32 18.09
N PHE A 234 20.38 -25.74 17.50
CA PHE A 234 20.03 -27.14 17.31
C PHE A 234 20.34 -27.66 15.90
N LYS A 235 20.85 -26.83 15.00
CA LYS A 235 21.13 -27.17 13.59
C LYS A 235 19.91 -27.71 12.84
N ILE A 236 18.72 -27.25 13.22
CA ILE A 236 17.46 -27.57 12.56
C ILE A 236 17.24 -26.53 11.46
N LYS A 237 16.75 -26.94 10.29
CA LYS A 237 16.38 -25.99 9.21
C LYS A 237 15.29 -25.04 9.70
N GLU A 238 15.22 -23.87 9.08
CA GLU A 238 14.25 -22.82 9.41
C GLU A 238 12.82 -23.35 9.36
N ASP A 239 12.37 -23.85 8.23
CA ASP A 239 11.02 -24.39 8.02
C ASP A 239 10.86 -25.87 8.47
N ASP A 240 11.75 -26.40 9.30
CA ASP A 240 11.64 -27.79 9.75
C ASP A 240 10.42 -27.96 10.67
N PRO A 241 9.57 -28.96 10.43
CA PRO A 241 8.39 -29.23 11.27
C PRO A 241 8.67 -29.43 12.76
N ARG A 242 9.91 -29.72 13.13
CA ARG A 242 10.36 -29.83 14.52
C ARG A 242 10.67 -28.49 15.17
N ASN A 243 10.75 -27.42 14.38
CA ASN A 243 10.97 -26.07 14.90
C ASN A 243 9.63 -25.48 15.36
N PRO A 244 9.41 -25.28 16.67
CA PRO A 244 8.15 -24.73 17.18
C PRO A 244 7.96 -23.25 16.83
N GLY A 245 9.03 -22.56 16.39
CA GLY A 245 9.01 -21.15 15.99
C GLY A 245 8.36 -20.90 14.64
N VAL A 246 8.33 -21.88 13.72
CA VAL A 246 7.89 -21.67 12.34
C VAL A 246 6.44 -21.12 12.22
N ILE A 247 5.51 -21.61 13.03
CA ILE A 247 4.13 -21.10 13.01
C ILE A 247 4.07 -19.65 13.53
N ALA A 248 4.91 -19.29 14.50
CA ALA A 248 4.98 -17.90 14.99
C ALA A 248 5.59 -16.99 13.92
N ASP A 249 6.61 -17.47 13.22
CA ASP A 249 7.28 -16.81 12.12
C ASP A 249 6.32 -16.56 10.94
N CYS A 250 5.67 -17.59 10.45
CA CYS A 250 4.59 -17.45 9.45
C CYS A 250 3.45 -16.49 9.89
N THR A 251 3.17 -16.45 11.20
CA THR A 251 2.19 -15.51 11.75
C THR A 251 2.73 -14.09 11.71
N GLY A 252 4.01 -13.91 12.02
CA GLY A 252 4.74 -12.64 11.95
C GLY A 252 4.72 -12.06 10.54
N ASP A 253 5.05 -12.86 9.54
CA ASP A 253 5.03 -12.44 8.12
C ASP A 253 3.65 -12.00 7.67
N ASN A 254 2.62 -12.78 7.98
CA ASN A 254 1.26 -12.39 7.61
C ASN A 254 0.74 -11.18 8.40
N ALA A 255 1.10 -11.05 9.67
CA ALA A 255 0.58 -10.01 10.57
C ALA A 255 1.50 -8.77 10.65
N GLY A 256 2.79 -8.92 10.39
CA GLY A 256 3.77 -7.84 10.40
C GLY A 256 4.09 -7.33 9.00
N ASP A 257 4.70 -8.16 8.18
CA ASP A 257 5.23 -7.77 6.88
C ASP A 257 4.14 -7.52 5.83
N SER A 258 2.99 -8.19 5.93
CA SER A 258 1.85 -7.94 5.05
C SER A 258 0.94 -6.82 5.57
N VAL A 259 0.65 -6.79 6.87
CA VAL A 259 -0.27 -5.81 7.48
C VAL A 259 0.37 -4.44 7.60
N GLY A 260 1.67 -4.36 7.92
CA GLY A 260 2.39 -3.09 8.04
C GLY A 260 2.21 -2.20 6.80
N PRO A 261 2.66 -2.63 5.61
CA PRO A 261 2.50 -1.86 4.39
C PRO A 261 1.06 -1.60 3.98
N THR A 262 0.13 -2.51 4.28
CA THR A 262 -1.29 -2.28 3.97
C THR A 262 -1.91 -1.22 4.88
N ALA A 263 -1.63 -1.25 6.17
CA ALA A 263 -2.09 -0.23 7.11
C ALA A 263 -1.43 1.13 6.84
N ASP A 264 -0.12 1.15 6.56
CA ASP A 264 0.60 2.37 6.16
C ASP A 264 0.08 2.94 4.85
N GLY A 265 -0.22 2.09 3.88
CA GLY A 265 -0.79 2.50 2.60
C GLY A 265 -2.15 3.15 2.77
N PHE A 266 -3.02 2.60 3.63
CA PHE A 266 -4.32 3.15 3.96
C PHE A 266 -4.17 4.55 4.58
N GLU A 267 -3.40 4.67 5.66
CA GLU A 267 -3.10 5.95 6.32
C GLU A 267 -2.49 6.98 5.36
N THR A 268 -1.42 6.61 4.66
CA THR A 268 -0.69 7.54 3.80
C THR A 268 -1.56 8.08 2.67
N TYR A 269 -2.44 7.23 2.15
CA TYR A 269 -3.37 7.60 1.09
C TYR A 269 -4.44 8.59 1.59
N GLY A 270 -5.02 8.33 2.77
CA GLY A 270 -6.00 9.19 3.41
C GLY A 270 -5.40 10.53 3.83
N VAL A 271 -4.33 10.50 4.62
CA VAL A 271 -3.65 11.71 5.13
C VAL A 271 -3.17 12.61 3.98
N THR A 272 -2.58 12.05 2.92
CA THR A 272 -2.15 12.85 1.75
C THR A 272 -3.34 13.50 1.04
N GLY A 273 -4.48 12.79 0.96
CA GLY A 273 -5.72 13.35 0.41
C GLY A 273 -6.27 14.51 1.23
N VAL A 274 -6.37 14.32 2.53
CA VAL A 274 -6.83 15.36 3.47
C VAL A 274 -5.90 16.58 3.42
N ALA A 275 -4.57 16.38 3.43
CA ALA A 275 -3.59 17.46 3.32
C ALA A 275 -3.80 18.33 2.08
N LEU A 276 -4.00 17.70 0.91
CA LEU A 276 -4.21 18.44 -0.34
C LEU A 276 -5.54 19.17 -0.36
N ILE A 277 -6.63 18.57 0.15
CA ILE A 277 -7.93 19.23 0.27
C ILE A 277 -7.82 20.45 1.18
N THR A 278 -7.19 20.29 2.34
CA THR A 278 -6.94 21.37 3.30
C THR A 278 -6.16 22.50 2.66
N PHE A 279 -5.07 22.18 1.97
CA PHE A 279 -4.26 23.18 1.28
C PHE A 279 -5.06 23.94 0.21
N ILE A 280 -5.80 23.24 -0.66
CA ILE A 280 -6.63 23.88 -1.69
C ILE A 280 -7.64 24.83 -1.07
N THR A 281 -8.30 24.39 0.00
CA THR A 281 -9.35 25.18 0.66
C THR A 281 -8.79 26.43 1.33
N LEU A 282 -7.57 26.38 1.87
CA LEU A 282 -6.93 27.53 2.54
C LEU A 282 -6.22 28.47 1.56
N ALA A 283 -5.55 27.93 0.53
CA ALA A 283 -4.69 28.71 -0.35
C ALA A 283 -5.40 29.31 -1.58
N VAL A 284 -6.48 28.68 -2.05
CA VAL A 284 -7.20 29.14 -3.24
C VAL A 284 -8.38 30.02 -2.84
N PRO A 285 -8.44 31.30 -3.23
CA PRO A 285 -9.50 32.22 -2.80
C PRO A 285 -10.86 31.96 -3.47
N ASP A 286 -10.87 31.40 -4.68
CA ASP A 286 -12.08 31.21 -5.49
C ASP A 286 -12.73 29.86 -5.18
N PRO A 287 -13.98 29.82 -4.65
CA PRO A 287 -14.68 28.58 -4.32
C PRO A 287 -14.94 27.66 -5.53
N GLU A 288 -15.11 28.21 -6.73
CA GLU A 288 -15.31 27.40 -7.94
C GLU A 288 -13.99 26.67 -8.30
N ILE A 289 -12.88 27.38 -8.24
CA ILE A 289 -11.55 26.81 -8.48
C ILE A 289 -11.21 25.77 -7.42
N GLN A 290 -11.53 26.04 -6.13
CA GLN A 290 -11.37 25.05 -5.05
C GLN A 290 -12.13 23.75 -5.37
N ALA A 291 -13.42 23.86 -5.72
CA ALA A 291 -14.24 22.69 -6.04
C ALA A 291 -13.68 21.90 -7.24
N LYS A 292 -13.23 22.59 -8.28
CA LYS A 292 -12.60 21.95 -9.45
C LYS A 292 -11.31 21.22 -9.11
N LEU A 293 -10.44 21.81 -8.31
CA LEU A 293 -9.17 21.19 -7.89
C LEU A 293 -9.39 19.99 -6.97
N ILE A 294 -10.31 20.06 -6.03
CA ILE A 294 -10.69 18.94 -5.16
C ILE A 294 -11.18 17.76 -6.01
N VAL A 295 -12.12 18.02 -6.93
CA VAL A 295 -12.65 16.97 -7.81
C VAL A 295 -11.59 16.42 -8.76
N TRP A 296 -10.68 17.27 -9.25
CA TRP A 296 -9.56 16.83 -10.07
C TRP A 296 -8.67 15.82 -9.33
N ILE A 297 -8.33 16.07 -8.05
CA ILE A 297 -7.55 15.14 -7.23
C ILE A 297 -8.28 13.79 -7.10
N PHE A 298 -9.58 13.79 -6.79
CA PHE A 298 -10.35 12.56 -6.69
C PHE A 298 -10.52 11.85 -8.03
N GLY A 299 -10.80 12.60 -9.10
CA GLY A 299 -10.90 12.08 -10.46
C GLY A 299 -9.61 11.36 -10.90
N MET A 300 -8.48 11.93 -10.56
CA MET A 300 -7.18 11.29 -10.76
C MET A 300 -7.09 9.94 -10.03
N ARG A 301 -7.44 9.91 -8.74
CA ARG A 301 -7.40 8.70 -7.92
C ARG A 301 -8.32 7.61 -8.46
N PHE A 302 -9.54 7.96 -8.89
CA PHE A 302 -10.49 6.99 -9.46
C PHE A 302 -9.94 6.31 -10.71
N VAL A 303 -9.37 7.11 -11.61
CA VAL A 303 -8.78 6.59 -12.85
C VAL A 303 -7.52 5.78 -12.58
N MET A 304 -6.68 6.21 -11.65
CA MET A 304 -5.44 5.51 -11.30
C MET A 304 -5.67 4.15 -10.62
N ASP A 305 -6.67 4.06 -9.73
CA ASP A 305 -7.09 2.80 -9.12
C ASP A 305 -7.59 1.81 -10.20
N PHE A 306 -8.46 2.28 -11.09
CA PHE A 306 -8.96 1.49 -12.22
C PHE A 306 -7.83 1.04 -13.16
N LEU A 307 -6.91 1.94 -13.52
CA LEU A 307 -5.79 1.63 -14.42
C LEU A 307 -4.77 0.69 -13.79
N SER A 308 -4.62 0.70 -12.47
CA SER A 308 -3.82 -0.29 -11.76
C SER A 308 -4.38 -1.70 -11.97
N GLY A 309 -5.71 -1.85 -11.92
CA GLY A 309 -6.39 -3.09 -12.31
C GLY A 309 -6.16 -3.49 -13.76
N CYS A 310 -6.23 -2.53 -14.68
CA CYS A 310 -5.94 -2.76 -16.11
C CYS A 310 -4.48 -3.19 -16.33
N ALA A 311 -3.51 -2.53 -15.69
CA ALA A 311 -2.09 -2.87 -15.75
C ALA A 311 -1.84 -4.32 -15.34
N PHE A 312 -2.50 -4.75 -14.27
CA PHE A 312 -2.42 -6.13 -13.80
C PHE A 312 -2.91 -7.14 -14.86
N PHE A 313 -4.05 -6.90 -15.51
CA PHE A 313 -4.52 -7.78 -16.59
C PHE A 313 -3.59 -7.83 -17.78
N VAL A 314 -3.10 -6.66 -18.22
CA VAL A 314 -2.14 -6.55 -19.31
C VAL A 314 -0.87 -7.32 -18.98
N ASN A 315 -0.34 -7.14 -17.77
CA ASN A 315 0.85 -7.88 -17.32
C ASN A 315 0.61 -9.39 -17.26
N GLN A 316 -0.56 -9.84 -16.78
CA GLN A 316 -0.91 -11.26 -16.78
C GLN A 316 -1.01 -11.85 -18.20
N ALA A 317 -1.60 -11.12 -19.14
CA ALA A 317 -1.70 -11.55 -20.53
C ALA A 317 -0.31 -11.68 -21.17
N ILE A 318 0.56 -10.70 -20.94
CA ILE A 318 1.96 -10.73 -21.41
C ILE A 318 2.71 -11.89 -20.77
N SER A 319 2.60 -12.07 -19.44
CA SER A 319 3.27 -13.15 -18.71
C SER A 319 2.82 -14.53 -19.21
N LYS A 320 1.53 -14.70 -19.47
CA LYS A 320 1.01 -15.95 -20.07
C LYS A 320 1.61 -16.21 -21.44
N LYS A 321 1.73 -15.18 -22.29
CA LYS A 321 2.32 -15.32 -23.63
C LYS A 321 3.82 -15.66 -23.57
N LEU A 322 4.57 -15.03 -22.67
CA LEU A 322 6.03 -15.17 -22.59
C LEU A 322 6.50 -16.41 -21.85
N TYR A 323 5.77 -16.81 -20.78
CA TYR A 323 6.28 -17.79 -19.82
C TYR A 323 5.45 -19.09 -19.74
N SER A 324 4.28 -19.20 -20.39
CA SER A 324 3.42 -20.39 -20.27
C SER A 324 4.07 -21.71 -20.72
N LYS A 325 5.10 -21.62 -21.58
CA LYS A 325 5.83 -22.79 -22.12
C LYS A 325 7.25 -22.91 -21.55
N LYS A 326 7.65 -22.04 -20.63
CA LYS A 326 8.99 -22.04 -20.06
C LYS A 326 8.98 -22.74 -18.70
N ASP A 327 9.95 -23.61 -18.48
CA ASP A 327 10.19 -24.29 -17.21
C ASP A 327 11.03 -23.43 -16.24
N GLN A 328 11.73 -22.40 -16.77
CA GLN A 328 12.53 -21.46 -15.96
C GLN A 328 12.43 -20.06 -16.56
N PHE A 329 12.27 -19.08 -15.70
CA PHE A 329 12.36 -17.66 -16.03
C PHE A 329 12.66 -16.85 -14.74
N ASP A 330 13.10 -15.63 -14.90
CA ASP A 330 13.32 -14.70 -13.78
C ASP A 330 11.97 -14.27 -13.17
N PHE A 331 11.71 -14.65 -11.92
CA PHE A 331 10.45 -14.38 -11.22
C PHE A 331 10.29 -12.90 -10.82
N GLU A 332 11.39 -12.13 -10.78
CA GLU A 332 11.34 -10.68 -10.59
C GLU A 332 10.77 -9.94 -11.82
N ALA A 333 11.00 -10.48 -13.03
CA ALA A 333 10.63 -9.81 -14.27
C ALA A 333 9.11 -9.51 -14.44
N PRO A 334 8.16 -10.39 -14.06
CA PRO A 334 6.74 -10.07 -14.08
C PRO A 334 6.35 -8.95 -13.12
N LEU A 335 6.98 -8.84 -11.96
CA LEU A 335 6.69 -7.83 -10.95
C LEU A 335 7.17 -6.45 -11.41
N MET A 336 8.41 -6.35 -11.89
CA MET A 336 8.93 -5.10 -12.45
C MET A 336 8.13 -4.62 -13.65
N ARG A 337 7.76 -5.53 -14.55
CA ARG A 337 6.93 -5.18 -15.70
C ARG A 337 5.56 -4.64 -15.27
N LEU A 338 4.96 -5.19 -14.21
CA LEU A 338 3.70 -4.68 -13.67
C LEU A 338 3.85 -3.22 -13.22
N ILE A 339 4.91 -2.90 -12.47
CA ILE A 339 5.22 -1.55 -12.01
C ILE A 339 5.36 -0.59 -13.20
N VAL A 340 6.16 -0.96 -14.20
CA VAL A 340 6.42 -0.12 -15.39
C VAL A 340 5.14 0.12 -16.20
N ILE A 341 4.33 -0.93 -16.45
CA ILE A 341 3.06 -0.79 -17.17
C ILE A 341 2.11 0.14 -16.41
N ALA A 342 1.98 -0.04 -15.10
CA ALA A 342 1.14 0.81 -14.27
C ALA A 342 1.58 2.27 -14.32
N ALA A 343 2.89 2.52 -14.21
CA ALA A 343 3.44 3.87 -14.28
C ALA A 343 3.15 4.56 -15.62
N ILE A 344 3.37 3.87 -16.74
CA ILE A 344 3.08 4.42 -18.07
C ILE A 344 1.60 4.77 -18.19
N LEU A 345 0.70 3.89 -17.75
CA LEU A 345 -0.74 4.14 -17.78
C LEU A 345 -1.13 5.30 -16.86
N CYS A 346 -0.60 5.34 -15.64
CA CYS A 346 -0.90 6.41 -14.68
C CYS A 346 -0.37 7.76 -15.15
N ILE A 347 0.86 7.87 -15.67
CA ILE A 347 1.39 9.12 -16.21
C ILE A 347 0.57 9.59 -17.40
N SER A 348 0.24 8.69 -18.33
CA SER A 348 -0.61 9.04 -19.49
C SER A 348 -1.98 9.54 -19.05
N ALA A 349 -2.59 8.87 -18.08
CA ALA A 349 -3.88 9.29 -17.51
C ALA A 349 -3.78 10.61 -16.75
N THR A 350 -2.67 10.88 -16.07
CA THR A 350 -2.42 12.16 -15.39
C THR A 350 -2.52 13.34 -16.36
N PHE A 351 -1.82 13.27 -17.48
CA PHE A 351 -1.92 14.33 -18.50
C PHE A 351 -3.31 14.42 -19.10
N PHE A 352 -3.92 13.29 -19.44
CA PHE A 352 -5.25 13.26 -20.03
C PHE A 352 -6.33 13.83 -19.09
N MET A 353 -6.36 13.38 -17.85
CA MET A 353 -7.36 13.83 -16.87
C MET A 353 -7.14 15.29 -16.46
N SER A 354 -5.88 15.72 -16.31
CA SER A 354 -5.59 17.12 -16.02
C SER A 354 -6.04 18.03 -17.17
N TYR A 355 -5.80 17.64 -18.42
CA TYR A 355 -6.34 18.38 -19.58
C TYR A 355 -7.86 18.41 -19.57
N LEU A 356 -8.52 17.29 -19.32
CA LEU A 356 -9.97 17.14 -19.36
C LEU A 356 -10.69 17.95 -18.27
N LEU A 357 -10.14 17.97 -17.05
CA LEU A 357 -10.81 18.55 -15.87
C LEU A 357 -10.42 20.01 -15.58
N ILE A 358 -9.16 20.37 -15.88
CA ILE A 358 -8.64 21.70 -15.55
C ILE A 358 -8.07 22.46 -16.74
N GLY A 359 -8.17 21.91 -17.96
CA GLY A 359 -7.68 22.56 -19.19
C GLY A 359 -8.41 23.86 -19.54
N ASP A 360 -9.66 24.02 -19.12
CA ASP A 360 -10.50 25.19 -19.37
C ASP A 360 -10.41 26.27 -18.27
N MET A 361 -9.48 26.09 -17.30
CA MET A 361 -9.27 27.08 -16.25
C MET A 361 -8.58 28.34 -16.79
N THR A 362 -8.62 29.43 -16.02
CA THR A 362 -8.12 30.76 -16.38
C THR A 362 -6.69 30.77 -16.91
N ASP A 363 -5.81 29.90 -16.42
CA ASP A 363 -4.49 29.63 -17.00
C ASP A 363 -4.52 28.33 -17.83
N SER A 364 -4.54 28.46 -19.13
CA SER A 364 -4.51 27.34 -20.09
C SER A 364 -3.26 26.47 -19.99
N THR A 365 -2.28 26.84 -19.17
CA THR A 365 -1.03 26.08 -18.97
C THR A 365 -0.99 25.33 -17.63
N LEU A 366 -1.95 25.55 -16.75
CA LEU A 366 -2.00 24.97 -15.42
C LEU A 366 -2.01 23.43 -15.46
N TRP A 367 -2.84 22.85 -16.34
CA TRP A 367 -3.04 21.40 -16.41
C TRP A 367 -1.77 20.59 -16.65
N TRP A 368 -0.90 21.02 -17.57
CA TRP A 368 0.34 20.26 -17.86
C TRP A 368 1.42 20.47 -16.78
N LYS A 369 1.45 21.65 -16.13
CA LYS A 369 2.37 21.92 -15.01
C LYS A 369 2.05 20.99 -13.83
N LEU A 370 0.78 20.91 -13.43
CA LEU A 370 0.33 20.03 -12.38
C LEU A 370 0.52 18.54 -12.77
N ALA A 371 0.28 18.18 -14.03
CA ALA A 371 0.54 16.84 -14.53
C ALA A 371 2.03 16.45 -14.47
N ILE A 372 2.96 17.34 -14.78
CA ILE A 372 4.41 17.10 -14.63
C ILE A 372 4.74 16.86 -13.16
N ILE A 373 4.24 17.70 -12.24
CA ILE A 373 4.53 17.58 -10.81
C ILE A 373 4.06 16.22 -10.27
N ILE A 374 2.84 15.79 -10.58
CA ILE A 374 2.33 14.46 -10.19
C ILE A 374 3.18 13.36 -10.85
N SER A 375 3.57 13.53 -12.11
CA SER A 375 4.38 12.54 -12.83
C SER A 375 5.77 12.38 -12.21
N CYS A 376 6.34 13.42 -11.60
CA CYS A 376 7.59 13.29 -10.82
C CYS A 376 7.39 12.32 -9.64
N GLY A 377 6.25 12.40 -8.94
CA GLY A 377 5.92 11.45 -7.88
C GLY A 377 5.73 10.02 -8.40
N THR A 378 4.99 9.85 -9.50
CA THR A 378 4.81 8.52 -10.12
C THR A 378 6.14 7.94 -10.57
N LEU A 379 7.04 8.76 -11.09
CA LEU A 379 8.39 8.33 -11.48
C LEU A 379 9.22 7.92 -10.24
N ALA A 380 9.10 8.65 -9.13
CA ALA A 380 9.72 8.24 -7.86
C ALA A 380 9.24 6.86 -7.43
N ALA A 381 7.94 6.59 -7.51
CA ALA A 381 7.36 5.29 -7.14
C ALA A 381 7.83 4.12 -8.04
N VAL A 382 8.35 4.39 -9.24
CA VAL A 382 9.01 3.38 -10.10
C VAL A 382 10.49 3.25 -9.76
N LEU A 383 11.18 4.38 -9.61
CA LEU A 383 12.63 4.39 -9.47
C LEU A 383 13.07 3.95 -8.07
N ILE A 384 12.31 4.23 -7.02
CA ILE A 384 12.64 3.79 -5.66
C ILE A 384 12.72 2.25 -5.57
N PRO A 385 11.75 1.46 -6.05
CA PRO A 385 11.87 0.00 -6.12
C PRO A 385 13.09 -0.47 -6.94
N GLU A 386 13.39 0.16 -8.07
CA GLU A 386 14.57 -0.19 -8.85
C GLU A 386 15.88 0.09 -8.11
N PHE A 387 15.98 1.22 -7.43
CA PHE A 387 17.12 1.52 -6.57
C PHE A 387 17.21 0.54 -5.42
N THR A 388 16.10 0.23 -4.75
CA THR A 388 16.06 -0.74 -3.65
C THR A 388 16.53 -2.11 -4.13
N LYS A 389 16.06 -2.55 -5.29
CA LYS A 389 16.47 -3.83 -5.91
C LYS A 389 17.99 -3.94 -6.12
N ILE A 390 18.68 -2.84 -6.45
CA ILE A 390 20.15 -2.82 -6.58
C ILE A 390 20.82 -3.28 -5.28
N PHE A 391 20.18 -3.03 -4.12
CA PHE A 391 20.72 -3.32 -2.80
C PHE A 391 20.15 -4.59 -2.17
N THR A 392 19.02 -5.12 -2.65
CA THR A 392 18.29 -6.24 -2.00
C THR A 392 18.24 -7.51 -2.84
N SER A 393 18.37 -7.45 -4.17
CA SER A 393 18.30 -8.63 -5.03
C SER A 393 19.47 -9.58 -4.78
N SER A 394 19.19 -10.88 -4.72
CA SER A 394 20.19 -11.95 -4.60
C SER A 394 21.24 -11.95 -5.73
N HIS A 395 20.91 -11.34 -6.88
CA HIS A 395 21.83 -11.17 -8.01
C HIS A 395 22.75 -9.95 -7.87
N SER A 396 22.47 -9.05 -6.93
CA SER A 396 23.20 -7.82 -6.69
C SER A 396 24.64 -8.07 -6.23
N LYS A 397 25.56 -7.20 -6.69
CA LYS A 397 26.93 -7.19 -6.20
C LYS A 397 27.02 -6.82 -4.72
N HIS A 398 26.15 -5.92 -4.27
CA HIS A 398 26.11 -5.44 -2.88
C HIS A 398 25.68 -6.55 -1.91
N VAL A 399 24.69 -7.35 -2.29
CA VAL A 399 24.28 -8.52 -1.46
C VAL A 399 25.40 -9.56 -1.41
N LYS A 400 26.08 -9.81 -2.54
CA LYS A 400 27.25 -10.71 -2.58
C LYS A 400 28.40 -10.22 -1.70
N GLU A 401 28.58 -8.90 -1.60
CA GLU A 401 29.58 -8.29 -0.71
C GLU A 401 29.24 -8.53 0.77
N ILE A 402 27.96 -8.41 1.17
CA ILE A 402 27.50 -8.77 2.54
C ILE A 402 27.77 -10.26 2.82
N VAL A 403 27.47 -11.15 1.87
CA VAL A 403 27.74 -12.59 2.01
C VAL A 403 29.22 -12.86 2.21
N THR A 404 30.09 -12.17 1.44
CA THR A 404 31.55 -12.28 1.58
C THR A 404 32.01 -11.76 2.93
N ALA A 405 31.56 -10.58 3.35
CA ALA A 405 31.86 -9.99 4.64
C ALA A 405 31.42 -10.91 5.80
N SER A 406 30.24 -11.51 5.69
CA SER A 406 29.72 -12.46 6.67
C SER A 406 30.58 -13.74 6.79
N ARG A 407 31.09 -14.24 5.64
CA ARG A 407 31.98 -15.41 5.62
C ARG A 407 33.37 -15.11 6.20
N GLU A 408 33.91 -13.93 5.94
CA GLU A 408 35.27 -13.56 6.39
C GLU A 408 35.33 -13.08 7.83
N GLY A 409 34.31 -12.31 8.28
CA GLY A 409 34.29 -11.68 9.60
C GLY A 409 33.12 -12.05 10.50
N GLY A 410 32.33 -13.04 10.11
CA GLY A 410 31.20 -13.53 10.91
C GLY A 410 30.15 -12.47 11.18
N ALA A 411 29.46 -12.59 12.32
CA ALA A 411 28.34 -11.75 12.70
C ALA A 411 28.69 -10.24 12.74
N SER A 412 29.89 -9.89 13.20
CA SER A 412 30.30 -8.48 13.31
C SER A 412 30.39 -7.78 11.94
N LEU A 413 31.05 -8.41 10.96
CA LEU A 413 31.13 -7.83 9.62
C LEU A 413 29.80 -7.92 8.87
N ASN A 414 28.97 -8.92 9.14
CA ASN A 414 27.63 -9.00 8.58
C ASN A 414 26.78 -7.79 9.01
N ILE A 415 26.74 -7.50 10.32
CA ILE A 415 26.00 -6.35 10.85
C ILE A 415 26.55 -5.04 10.29
N LEU A 416 27.87 -4.86 10.30
CA LEU A 416 28.51 -3.63 9.82
C LEU A 416 28.26 -3.40 8.34
N SER A 417 28.44 -4.42 7.51
CA SER A 417 28.21 -4.31 6.05
C SER A 417 26.74 -4.05 5.74
N GLY A 418 25.80 -4.66 6.49
CA GLY A 418 24.38 -4.40 6.37
C GLY A 418 23.99 -2.95 6.70
N ILE A 419 24.52 -2.40 7.81
CA ILE A 419 24.30 -1.00 8.18
C ILE A 419 24.86 -0.04 7.14
N VAL A 420 26.09 -0.28 6.66
CA VAL A 420 26.71 0.55 5.62
C VAL A 420 25.90 0.53 4.34
N LEU A 421 25.45 -0.65 3.91
CA LEU A 421 24.66 -0.80 2.71
C LEU A 421 23.28 -0.14 2.84
N GLY A 422 22.62 -0.30 3.98
CA GLY A 422 21.34 0.35 4.26
C GLY A 422 21.44 1.87 4.21
N ASN A 423 22.45 2.46 4.85
CA ASN A 423 22.70 3.90 4.80
C ASN A 423 23.00 4.38 3.37
N PHE A 424 23.76 3.61 2.60
CA PHE A 424 24.07 3.95 1.22
C PHE A 424 22.84 3.89 0.31
N SER A 425 21.98 2.89 0.49
CA SER A 425 20.67 2.80 -0.17
C SER A 425 19.78 4.01 0.15
N ALA A 426 19.68 4.36 1.45
CA ALA A 426 18.88 5.50 1.90
C ALA A 426 19.39 6.84 1.32
N PHE A 427 20.71 7.02 1.22
CA PHE A 427 21.32 8.20 0.60
C PHE A 427 20.89 8.35 -0.86
N TRP A 428 20.99 7.31 -1.66
CA TRP A 428 20.61 7.36 -3.08
C TRP A 428 19.12 7.57 -3.27
N THR A 429 18.29 6.91 -2.46
CA THR A 429 16.83 7.10 -2.48
C THR A 429 16.46 8.55 -2.11
N GLY A 430 17.08 9.11 -1.08
CA GLY A 430 16.89 10.50 -0.69
C GLY A 430 17.31 11.48 -1.80
N LEU A 431 18.46 11.25 -2.44
CA LEU A 431 18.93 12.08 -3.55
C LEU A 431 17.96 12.03 -4.74
N LEU A 432 17.40 10.86 -5.06
CA LEU A 432 16.38 10.71 -6.10
C LEU A 432 15.14 11.53 -5.79
N ILE A 433 14.62 11.43 -4.56
CA ILE A 433 13.43 12.20 -4.12
C ILE A 433 13.71 13.69 -4.24
N VAL A 434 14.85 14.18 -3.73
CA VAL A 434 15.24 15.59 -3.81
C VAL A 434 15.35 16.07 -5.26
N ALA A 435 15.92 15.26 -6.16
CA ALA A 435 16.01 15.61 -7.58
C ALA A 435 14.62 15.79 -8.22
N LEU A 436 13.68 14.88 -7.94
CA LEU A 436 12.32 14.95 -8.47
C LEU A 436 11.51 16.10 -7.83
N MET A 437 11.67 16.35 -6.54
CA MET A 437 11.09 17.53 -5.87
C MET A 437 11.67 18.84 -6.43
N THR A 438 12.93 18.86 -6.81
CA THR A 438 13.55 20.03 -7.46
C THR A 438 12.90 20.34 -8.80
N ILE A 439 12.58 19.33 -9.61
CA ILE A 439 11.83 19.52 -10.86
C ILE A 439 10.43 20.09 -10.55
N ALA A 440 9.75 19.55 -9.54
CA ALA A 440 8.44 20.04 -9.11
C ALA A 440 8.51 21.51 -8.62
N PHE A 441 9.54 21.87 -7.88
CA PHE A 441 9.79 23.23 -7.43
C PHE A 441 9.97 24.22 -8.60
N PHE A 442 10.83 23.90 -9.56
CA PHE A 442 10.99 24.76 -10.74
C PHE A 442 9.72 24.86 -11.58
N THR A 443 8.97 23.76 -11.69
CA THR A 443 7.69 23.76 -12.41
C THR A 443 6.65 24.64 -11.70
N SER A 444 6.61 24.64 -10.36
CA SER A 444 5.70 25.48 -9.58
C SER A 444 6.00 26.97 -9.78
N GLY A 445 7.27 27.36 -9.89
CA GLY A 445 7.68 28.75 -10.18
C GLY A 445 7.30 29.26 -11.58
N MET A 446 6.74 28.42 -12.47
CA MET A 446 6.28 28.82 -13.79
C MET A 446 4.88 29.49 -13.79
N GLY A 447 4.49 30.14 -12.68
CA GLY A 447 3.24 30.90 -12.58
C GLY A 447 2.10 30.18 -11.88
N LEU A 448 2.36 29.11 -11.11
CA LEU A 448 1.35 28.52 -10.22
C LEU A 448 0.95 29.48 -9.09
N ASP A 449 1.84 30.44 -8.75
CA ASP A 449 1.57 31.45 -7.73
C ASP A 449 0.33 32.29 -8.02
N ALA A 450 -0.04 32.45 -9.30
CA ALA A 450 -1.24 33.16 -9.70
C ALA A 450 -2.55 32.50 -9.22
N VAL A 451 -2.54 31.18 -9.01
CA VAL A 451 -3.71 30.40 -8.57
C VAL A 451 -3.60 29.98 -7.09
N LEU A 452 -2.37 29.66 -6.64
CA LEU A 452 -2.10 29.04 -5.35
C LEU A 452 -1.38 29.99 -4.37
N GLY A 453 -1.13 31.26 -4.77
CA GLY A 453 -0.44 32.23 -3.94
C GLY A 453 1.02 31.90 -3.66
N GLU A 454 1.57 32.49 -2.59
CA GLU A 454 3.01 32.36 -2.22
C GLU A 454 3.43 30.93 -1.85
N HIS A 455 2.49 30.01 -1.63
CA HIS A 455 2.73 28.64 -1.19
C HIS A 455 2.66 27.59 -2.29
N ALA A 456 2.70 28.00 -3.57
CA ALA A 456 2.59 27.09 -4.73
C ALA A 456 3.63 25.96 -4.72
N SER A 457 4.85 26.21 -4.22
CA SER A 457 5.91 25.21 -4.10
C SER A 457 5.59 24.12 -3.07
N ILE A 458 4.93 24.49 -1.97
CA ILE A 458 4.51 23.55 -0.92
C ILE A 458 3.42 22.63 -1.47
N PHE A 459 2.44 23.19 -2.18
CA PHE A 459 1.43 22.40 -2.89
C PHE A 459 2.05 21.45 -3.91
N ALA A 460 3.06 21.91 -4.66
CA ALA A 460 3.78 21.05 -5.60
C ALA A 460 4.43 19.85 -4.90
N PHE A 461 5.02 20.03 -3.71
CA PHE A 461 5.57 18.92 -2.94
C PHE A 461 4.49 17.95 -2.48
N GLY A 462 3.33 18.44 -2.04
CA GLY A 462 2.16 17.60 -1.75
C GLY A 462 1.68 16.81 -2.97
N LEU A 463 1.71 17.43 -4.16
CA LEU A 463 1.38 16.73 -5.40
C LEU A 463 2.43 15.69 -5.81
N VAL A 464 3.71 15.87 -5.49
CA VAL A 464 4.73 14.82 -5.65
C VAL A 464 4.40 13.64 -4.75
N ALA A 465 4.08 13.88 -3.47
CA ALA A 465 3.63 12.83 -2.55
C ALA A 465 2.37 12.11 -3.09
N PHE A 466 1.40 12.86 -3.57
CA PHE A 466 0.22 12.31 -4.24
C PHE A 466 0.59 11.45 -5.45
N GLY A 467 1.55 11.90 -6.26
CA GLY A 467 2.07 11.19 -7.42
C GLY A 467 2.74 9.85 -7.07
N MET A 468 3.43 9.78 -5.94
CA MET A 468 4.02 8.53 -5.45
C MET A 468 2.97 7.45 -5.13
N LEU A 469 1.73 7.86 -4.82
CA LEU A 469 0.61 6.97 -4.54
C LEU A 469 -0.23 6.61 -5.78
N CYS A 470 0.08 7.17 -6.96
CA CYS A 470 -0.74 6.99 -8.17
C CYS A 470 -0.92 5.53 -8.59
N MET A 471 0.04 4.66 -8.30
CA MET A 471 -0.06 3.23 -8.55
C MET A 471 -0.12 2.41 -7.25
N GLY A 472 -0.76 2.97 -6.20
CA GLY A 472 -0.90 2.37 -4.89
C GLY A 472 -1.27 0.89 -4.89
N PRO A 473 -2.35 0.46 -5.62
CA PRO A 473 -2.70 -0.95 -5.68
C PRO A 473 -1.58 -1.86 -6.18
N VAL A 474 -0.79 -1.39 -7.15
CA VAL A 474 0.35 -2.15 -7.71
C VAL A 474 1.52 -2.19 -6.73
N THR A 475 1.82 -1.07 -6.07
CA THR A 475 2.88 -1.00 -5.05
C THR A 475 2.60 -1.97 -3.90
N ILE A 476 1.37 -1.97 -3.38
CA ILE A 476 0.94 -2.92 -2.34
C ILE A 476 0.91 -4.35 -2.87
N ALA A 477 0.53 -4.57 -4.13
CA ALA A 477 0.49 -5.91 -4.73
C ALA A 477 1.88 -6.54 -4.82
N VAL A 478 2.88 -5.75 -5.15
CA VAL A 478 4.27 -6.20 -5.27
C VAL A 478 4.89 -6.44 -3.88
N ASP A 479 4.57 -5.59 -2.90
CA ASP A 479 5.03 -5.77 -1.53
C ASP A 479 4.40 -7.01 -0.86
N SER A 480 3.08 -7.14 -0.94
CA SER A 480 2.35 -8.30 -0.37
C SER A 480 2.70 -9.64 -1.04
N TYR A 481 3.38 -9.61 -2.18
CA TYR A 481 3.87 -10.81 -2.84
C TYR A 481 4.90 -11.56 -1.98
N GLY A 482 5.83 -10.84 -1.33
CA GLY A 482 6.88 -11.41 -0.50
C GLY A 482 6.36 -12.30 0.64
N PRO A 483 5.53 -11.79 1.55
CA PRO A 483 4.97 -12.59 2.64
C PRO A 483 4.16 -13.81 2.18
N VAL A 484 3.54 -13.74 1.00
CA VAL A 484 2.83 -14.90 0.44
C VAL A 484 3.78 -15.98 -0.04
N THR A 485 4.90 -15.59 -0.67
CA THR A 485 5.87 -16.55 -1.22
C THR A 485 6.67 -17.23 -0.12
N ASP A 486 7.09 -16.48 0.89
CA ASP A 486 7.78 -16.93 2.08
C ASP A 486 6.93 -17.98 2.82
N ASN A 487 5.73 -17.59 3.21
CA ASN A 487 4.81 -18.53 3.88
C ASN A 487 4.36 -19.72 3.00
N ALA A 488 4.40 -19.61 1.68
CA ALA A 488 4.10 -20.77 0.82
C ALA A 488 5.18 -21.84 0.93
N GLN A 489 6.44 -21.46 1.09
CA GLN A 489 7.54 -22.39 1.35
C GLN A 489 7.35 -23.06 2.71
N SER A 490 7.10 -22.30 3.77
CA SER A 490 6.85 -22.84 5.10
C SER A 490 5.63 -23.77 5.15
N VAL A 491 4.52 -23.42 4.45
CA VAL A 491 3.35 -24.31 4.35
C VAL A 491 3.68 -25.61 3.65
N PHE A 492 4.51 -25.58 2.61
CA PHE A 492 4.95 -26.78 1.91
C PHE A 492 5.73 -27.72 2.86
N GLU A 493 6.76 -27.21 3.52
CA GLU A 493 7.62 -27.98 4.43
C GLU A 493 6.85 -28.51 5.67
N LEU A 494 6.07 -27.65 6.32
CA LEU A 494 5.26 -28.02 7.48
C LEU A 494 4.16 -29.05 7.18
N SER A 495 3.66 -29.06 5.94
CA SER A 495 2.62 -30.01 5.53
C SER A 495 3.10 -31.47 5.47
N GLN A 496 4.44 -31.65 5.38
CA GLN A 496 5.10 -32.95 5.22
C GLN A 496 4.45 -33.80 4.11
N ILE A 497 3.94 -33.17 3.07
CA ILE A 497 3.15 -33.83 2.02
C ILE A 497 3.94 -34.96 1.36
N GLU A 498 5.25 -34.84 1.26
CA GLU A 498 6.13 -35.85 0.64
C GLU A 498 6.20 -37.16 1.42
N THR A 499 5.95 -37.11 2.74
CA THR A 499 6.05 -38.27 3.63
C THR A 499 4.76 -39.07 3.72
N ILE A 500 3.67 -38.57 3.11
CA ILE A 500 2.37 -39.24 3.11
C ILE A 500 2.43 -40.46 2.19
N PRO A 501 2.07 -41.68 2.67
CA PRO A 501 2.01 -42.85 1.82
C PRO A 501 1.09 -42.66 0.60
N ASP A 502 1.50 -43.18 -0.56
CA ASP A 502 0.74 -43.17 -1.82
C ASP A 502 0.27 -41.77 -2.26
N ILE A 503 0.96 -40.69 -1.79
CA ILE A 503 0.55 -39.30 -2.05
C ILE A 503 0.52 -38.97 -3.56
N LYS A 504 1.46 -39.48 -4.34
CA LYS A 504 1.52 -39.22 -5.78
C LYS A 504 0.27 -39.74 -6.50
N GLU A 505 -0.12 -40.97 -6.18
CA GLU A 505 -1.32 -41.61 -6.75
C GLU A 505 -2.60 -40.91 -6.27
N SER A 506 -2.63 -40.51 -5.00
CA SER A 506 -3.75 -39.74 -4.43
C SER A 506 -3.95 -38.39 -5.13
N ILE A 507 -2.88 -37.63 -5.32
CA ILE A 507 -2.93 -36.33 -6.02
C ILE A 507 -3.32 -36.54 -7.50
N GLU A 508 -2.78 -37.54 -8.16
CA GLU A 508 -3.12 -37.82 -9.56
C GLU A 508 -4.60 -38.17 -9.71
N LYS A 509 -5.13 -38.98 -8.81
CA LYS A 509 -6.54 -39.40 -8.82
C LYS A 509 -7.50 -38.24 -8.49
N GLU A 510 -7.16 -37.40 -7.49
CA GLU A 510 -8.05 -36.37 -7.00
C GLU A 510 -7.94 -35.07 -7.80
N TYR A 511 -6.71 -34.68 -8.20
CA TYR A 511 -6.42 -33.40 -8.84
C TYR A 511 -5.98 -33.48 -10.29
N GLY A 512 -5.77 -34.70 -10.84
CA GLY A 512 -5.50 -34.95 -12.26
C GLY A 512 -4.10 -34.54 -12.73
N PHE A 513 -3.09 -34.53 -11.84
CA PHE A 513 -1.70 -34.29 -12.21
C PHE A 513 -0.74 -35.11 -11.32
N THR A 514 0.39 -35.50 -11.87
CA THR A 514 1.46 -36.17 -11.10
C THR A 514 2.34 -35.11 -10.45
N PRO A 515 2.48 -35.08 -9.10
CA PRO A 515 3.27 -34.08 -8.41
C PRO A 515 4.77 -34.27 -8.62
N ASP A 516 5.49 -33.16 -8.85
CA ASP A 516 6.95 -33.09 -8.90
C ASP A 516 7.46 -32.28 -7.71
N PHE A 517 7.83 -32.98 -6.62
CA PHE A 517 8.23 -32.34 -5.37
C PHE A 517 9.54 -31.58 -5.50
N GLU A 518 10.53 -32.11 -6.21
CA GLU A 518 11.83 -31.45 -6.39
C GLU A 518 11.70 -30.14 -7.16
N LYS A 519 10.98 -30.15 -8.29
CA LYS A 519 10.67 -28.89 -9.00
C LYS A 519 9.82 -27.95 -8.17
N GLY A 520 8.89 -28.49 -7.39
CA GLY A 520 8.02 -27.72 -6.51
C GLY A 520 8.85 -26.92 -5.49
N LYS A 521 9.78 -27.54 -4.80
CA LYS A 521 10.72 -26.90 -3.88
C LYS A 521 11.55 -25.82 -4.56
N HIS A 522 12.18 -26.18 -5.68
CA HIS A 522 13.00 -25.24 -6.44
C HIS A 522 12.21 -23.99 -6.87
N TYR A 523 10.95 -24.15 -7.28
CA TYR A 523 10.12 -23.00 -7.67
C TYR A 523 9.68 -22.18 -6.46
N LEU A 524 9.42 -22.79 -5.30
CA LEU A 524 9.10 -22.06 -4.07
C LEU A 524 10.29 -21.26 -3.60
N GLU A 525 11.49 -21.83 -3.56
CA GLU A 525 12.74 -21.13 -3.19
C GLU A 525 13.04 -19.96 -4.15
N ALA A 526 12.92 -20.16 -5.46
CA ALA A 526 13.13 -19.10 -6.44
C ALA A 526 12.05 -18.00 -6.35
N ASN A 527 10.81 -18.38 -6.03
CA ASN A 527 9.70 -17.45 -5.85
C ASN A 527 9.83 -16.64 -4.57
N ASP A 528 10.28 -17.27 -3.50
CA ASP A 528 10.58 -16.61 -2.23
C ASP A 528 11.74 -15.62 -2.38
N SER A 529 12.83 -16.01 -3.03
CA SER A 529 13.94 -15.10 -3.36
C SER A 529 13.47 -13.85 -4.11
N ALA A 530 12.57 -14.01 -5.09
CA ALA A 530 11.98 -12.87 -5.81
C ALA A 530 11.06 -12.05 -4.90
N GLY A 531 10.28 -12.71 -4.05
CA GLY A 531 9.42 -12.06 -3.06
C GLY A 531 10.20 -11.20 -2.09
N ASN A 532 11.29 -11.72 -1.55
CA ASN A 532 12.17 -11.01 -0.62
C ASN A 532 12.86 -9.78 -1.26
N THR A 533 13.13 -9.80 -2.57
CA THR A 533 13.64 -8.63 -3.30
C THR A 533 12.64 -7.47 -3.25
N PHE A 534 11.34 -7.75 -3.37
CA PHE A 534 10.28 -6.72 -3.45
C PHE A 534 9.57 -6.42 -2.13
N LYS A 535 9.65 -7.28 -1.14
CA LYS A 535 9.06 -7.14 0.20
C LYS A 535 9.42 -5.81 0.89
N GLU A 536 10.59 -5.26 0.60
CA GLU A 536 11.10 -4.03 1.19
C GLU A 536 10.98 -2.81 0.25
N THR A 537 10.37 -2.95 -0.93
CA THR A 537 10.33 -1.87 -1.94
C THR A 537 9.20 -0.88 -1.73
N ALA A 538 8.04 -1.32 -1.19
CA ALA A 538 6.91 -0.44 -0.92
C ALA A 538 7.17 0.47 0.29
N LYS A 539 7.84 -0.01 1.32
CA LYS A 539 8.12 0.76 2.54
C LYS A 539 8.84 2.09 2.25
N PRO A 540 9.95 2.15 1.49
CA PRO A 540 10.59 3.41 1.14
C PRO A 540 9.68 4.38 0.37
N VAL A 541 8.81 3.87 -0.52
CA VAL A 541 7.84 4.70 -1.26
C VAL A 541 6.82 5.28 -0.29
N LEU A 542 6.21 4.46 0.57
CA LEU A 542 5.18 4.89 1.52
C LEU A 542 5.75 5.86 2.57
N ILE A 543 6.94 5.58 3.12
CA ILE A 543 7.60 6.46 4.08
C ILE A 543 7.99 7.78 3.41
N GLY A 544 8.57 7.76 2.21
CA GLY A 544 8.89 8.96 1.45
C GLY A 544 7.65 9.82 1.16
N THR A 545 6.54 9.18 0.83
CA THR A 545 5.25 9.84 0.62
C THR A 545 4.71 10.47 1.91
N ALA A 546 4.73 9.72 3.01
CA ALA A 546 4.25 10.21 4.31
C ALA A 546 5.05 11.42 4.78
N VAL A 547 6.40 11.38 4.68
CA VAL A 547 7.27 12.50 5.04
C VAL A 547 7.00 13.72 4.15
N THR A 548 6.90 13.54 2.84
CA THR A 548 6.65 14.64 1.89
C THR A 548 5.25 15.22 2.09
N GLY A 549 4.23 14.35 2.32
CA GLY A 549 2.86 14.78 2.61
C GLY A 549 2.73 15.51 3.94
N ALA A 550 3.39 15.02 5.00
CA ALA A 550 3.37 15.68 6.31
C ALA A 550 4.04 17.06 6.28
N THR A 551 5.11 17.25 5.48
CA THR A 551 5.73 18.58 5.33
C THR A 551 4.78 19.60 4.71
N THR A 552 3.88 19.19 3.80
CA THR A 552 2.86 20.07 3.24
C THR A 552 1.79 20.50 4.26
N MET A 553 1.56 19.71 5.30
CA MET A 553 0.60 20.08 6.36
C MET A 553 1.20 21.03 7.42
N ILE A 554 2.53 21.06 7.58
CA ILE A 554 3.20 21.90 8.57
C ILE A 554 3.27 23.36 8.11
N PHE A 555 3.31 23.62 6.84
CA PHE A 555 3.44 24.94 6.21
C PHE A 555 2.12 25.45 5.64
#